data_f377e8462e69b0901cec8e72f999f75e
#
_entry.id   f377e8462e69b0901cec8e72f999f75e
#
_cell.length_a   1.000
_cell.length_b   1.000
_cell.length_c   1.000
_cell.angle_alpha   90.00
_cell.angle_beta   90.00
_cell.angle_gamma   90.00
#
_symmetry.space_group_name_H-M   'P 1'
#
loop_
_entity.id
_entity.type
_entity.pdbx_description
1 polymer ?
#
loop_
_entity_poly.entity_id
_entity_poly.type
_entity_poly.pdbx_seq_one_letter_code
_entity_poly.pdbx_strand_id
1 'polypeptide(L)'
;MERRRTQVWLAAAAVFIFVVAGWLWVRNRPSVQTSATVVLDLRDRSLARGENPKGTKENDLEIPRTARHLIVDLPIGSKEGSYDLALLNEAGDEVSRATGTATLEDHVVILRADIDIRNLSPGLYFIGLRQLGPEWNRYPTRVN
;
A
#
# COMPACT_ATOMS: atom_id res chain seq x y z
N MET A 1 41.09 50.58 -12.32
CA MET A 1 40.66 49.40 -13.10
C MET A 1 40.24 48.19 -12.26
N GLU A 2 40.36 48.16 -10.96
CA GLU A 2 39.99 47.02 -10.08
C GLU A 2 38.50 46.83 -9.80
N ARG A 3 37.70 47.89 -9.77
CA ARG A 3 36.27 47.79 -9.44
C ARG A 3 35.42 46.95 -10.45
N ARG A 4 35.84 46.87 -11.71
CA ARG A 4 35.12 46.08 -12.72
C ARG A 4 35.36 44.57 -12.58
N ARG A 5 36.54 44.15 -12.09
CA ARG A 5 36.83 42.71 -11.91
C ARG A 5 36.04 42.11 -10.76
N THR A 6 35.87 42.82 -9.63
CA THR A 6 35.09 42.35 -8.49
C THR A 6 33.60 42.19 -8.80
N GLN A 7 33.04 43.06 -9.64
CA GLN A 7 31.63 42.95 -10.04
C GLN A 7 31.38 41.73 -10.93
N VAL A 8 32.30 41.35 -11.77
CA VAL A 8 32.15 40.15 -12.63
C VAL A 8 32.19 38.86 -11.80
N TRP A 9 33.04 38.81 -10.78
CA TRP A 9 33.14 37.66 -9.89
C TRP A 9 31.89 37.47 -9.02
N LEU A 10 31.28 38.55 -8.54
CA LEU A 10 30.03 38.52 -7.75
C LEU A 10 28.84 38.05 -8.61
N ALA A 11 28.78 38.49 -9.87
CA ALA A 11 27.74 38.04 -10.79
C ALA A 11 27.86 36.54 -11.12
N ALA A 12 29.05 36.03 -11.33
CA ALA A 12 29.32 34.62 -11.60
C ALA A 12 28.95 33.73 -10.40
N ALA A 13 29.28 34.18 -9.19
CA ALA A 13 28.91 33.43 -7.97
C ALA A 13 27.39 33.34 -7.75
N ALA A 14 26.64 34.43 -8.03
CA ALA A 14 25.19 34.44 -7.92
C ALA A 14 24.54 33.46 -8.90
N VAL A 15 24.96 33.42 -10.14
CA VAL A 15 24.46 32.48 -11.15
C VAL A 15 24.72 31.03 -10.75
N PHE A 16 25.89 30.73 -10.18
CA PHE A 16 26.22 29.38 -9.73
C PHE A 16 25.32 28.93 -8.57
N ILE A 17 25.04 29.82 -7.63
CA ILE A 17 24.10 29.52 -6.49
C ILE A 17 22.71 29.22 -7.00
N PHE A 18 22.20 29.98 -7.98
CA PHE A 18 20.86 29.73 -8.54
C PHE A 18 20.78 28.41 -9.30
N VAL A 19 21.83 28.04 -10.04
CA VAL A 19 21.88 26.76 -10.76
C VAL A 19 21.92 25.59 -9.78
N VAL A 20 22.74 25.67 -8.74
CA VAL A 20 22.84 24.61 -7.72
C VAL A 20 21.53 24.50 -6.90
N ALA A 21 20.95 25.62 -6.49
CA ALA A 21 19.68 25.64 -5.78
C ALA A 21 18.52 25.10 -6.64
N GLY A 22 18.46 25.49 -7.90
CA GLY A 22 17.48 24.97 -8.86
C GLY A 22 17.65 23.47 -9.10
N TRP A 23 18.88 22.98 -9.23
CA TRP A 23 19.15 21.56 -9.41
C TRP A 23 18.77 20.73 -8.15
N LEU A 24 19.10 21.22 -6.96
CA LEU A 24 18.70 20.62 -5.69
C LEU A 24 17.18 20.61 -5.53
N TRP A 25 16.49 21.68 -5.94
CA TRP A 25 15.04 21.77 -5.88
C TRP A 25 14.34 20.80 -6.84
N VAL A 26 14.88 20.62 -8.06
CA VAL A 26 14.39 19.63 -9.02
C VAL A 26 14.64 18.20 -8.54
N ARG A 27 15.82 17.96 -7.95
CA ARG A 27 16.18 16.63 -7.41
C ARG A 27 15.37 16.25 -6.16
N ASN A 28 14.94 17.25 -5.40
CA ASN A 28 14.18 17.07 -4.14
C ASN A 28 12.69 17.26 -4.32
N ARG A 29 12.20 17.30 -5.56
CA ARG A 29 10.74 17.27 -5.79
C ARG A 29 10.21 15.97 -5.20
N PRO A 30 9.31 16.03 -4.19
CA PRO A 30 8.62 14.83 -3.76
C PRO A 30 7.92 14.29 -5.01
N SER A 31 8.32 13.10 -5.45
CA SER A 31 7.57 12.38 -6.46
C SER A 31 6.14 12.29 -5.92
N VAL A 32 5.18 12.87 -6.62
CA VAL A 32 3.76 12.63 -6.37
C VAL A 32 3.57 11.15 -6.66
N GLN A 33 3.80 10.32 -5.64
CA GLN A 33 3.53 8.90 -5.72
C GLN A 33 2.01 8.80 -5.80
N THR A 34 1.51 8.51 -6.97
CA THR A 34 0.11 8.17 -7.18
C THR A 34 -0.18 6.94 -6.34
N SER A 35 -0.70 7.17 -5.14
CA SER A 35 -1.15 6.09 -4.25
C SER A 35 -2.37 5.46 -4.89
N ALA A 36 -2.27 4.20 -5.29
CA ALA A 36 -3.41 3.49 -5.82
C ALA A 36 -4.31 3.03 -4.66
N THR A 37 -5.61 3.28 -4.80
CA THR A 37 -6.65 2.68 -3.97
C THR A 37 -7.13 1.41 -4.66
N VAL A 38 -7.18 0.32 -3.91
CA VAL A 38 -7.64 -0.98 -4.40
C VAL A 38 -8.87 -1.42 -3.61
N VAL A 39 -9.89 -1.85 -4.33
CA VAL A 39 -11.10 -2.43 -3.74
C VAL A 39 -11.03 -3.95 -3.85
N LEU A 40 -11.20 -4.63 -2.73
CA LEU A 40 -11.16 -6.09 -2.63
C LEU A 40 -12.51 -6.60 -2.13
N ASP A 41 -13.17 -7.44 -2.91
CA ASP A 41 -14.45 -8.04 -2.53
C ASP A 41 -14.23 -9.43 -1.90
N LEU A 42 -14.54 -9.57 -0.63
CA LEU A 42 -14.45 -10.82 0.13
C LEU A 42 -15.82 -11.39 0.51
N ARG A 43 -16.93 -10.78 0.08
CA ARG A 43 -18.29 -11.14 0.53
C ARG A 43 -18.64 -12.60 0.27
N ASP A 44 -18.27 -13.11 -0.89
CA ASP A 44 -18.60 -14.47 -1.32
C ASP A 44 -17.42 -15.44 -1.21
N ARG A 45 -16.36 -15.05 -0.50
CA ARG A 45 -15.16 -15.87 -0.40
C ARG A 45 -15.18 -16.74 0.85
N SER A 46 -14.94 -18.03 0.64
CA SER A 46 -14.74 -18.97 1.74
C SER A 46 -13.33 -18.86 2.31
N LEU A 47 -13.21 -19.03 3.62
CA LEU A 47 -11.93 -19.08 4.33
C LEU A 47 -11.08 -20.24 3.81
N ALA A 48 -9.81 -19.98 3.47
CA ALA A 48 -8.84 -21.02 3.21
C ALA A 48 -8.49 -21.73 4.54
N ARG A 49 -9.27 -22.77 4.89
CA ARG A 49 -8.98 -23.63 6.03
C ARG A 49 -8.06 -24.75 5.57
N GLY A 50 -6.73 -24.53 5.72
CA GLY A 50 -5.74 -25.63 5.84
C GLY A 50 -5.50 -26.55 4.64
N GLU A 51 -6.22 -26.45 3.55
CA GLU A 51 -5.95 -27.23 2.33
C GLU A 51 -5.68 -26.29 1.16
N ASN A 52 -4.58 -26.57 0.49
CA ASN A 52 -4.11 -25.89 -0.72
C ASN A 52 -5.28 -25.79 -1.73
N PRO A 53 -5.88 -24.65 -2.01
CA PRO A 53 -6.91 -24.56 -3.02
C PRO A 53 -6.25 -24.74 -4.39
N LYS A 54 -6.11 -25.98 -4.81
CA LYS A 54 -5.89 -26.31 -6.22
C LYS A 54 -7.19 -26.01 -6.96
N GLY A 55 -7.22 -24.86 -7.57
CA GLY A 55 -8.22 -24.62 -8.60
C GLY A 55 -9.13 -23.44 -8.30
N THR A 56 -8.83 -22.37 -8.90
CA THR A 56 -9.65 -21.60 -9.84
C THR A 56 -8.88 -20.32 -10.13
N LYS A 57 -8.21 -20.28 -11.25
CA LYS A 57 -7.43 -19.12 -11.74
C LYS A 57 -8.30 -17.89 -12.02
N GLU A 58 -9.59 -17.97 -11.81
CA GLU A 58 -10.53 -16.97 -12.31
C GLU A 58 -10.94 -15.89 -11.29
N ASN A 59 -10.50 -16.02 -10.03
CA ASN A 59 -10.89 -15.09 -8.96
C ASN A 59 -9.78 -14.78 -7.94
N ASP A 60 -8.52 -14.82 -8.31
CA ASP A 60 -7.48 -14.37 -7.40
C ASP A 60 -7.62 -12.86 -7.17
N LEU A 61 -7.61 -12.45 -5.90
CA LEU A 61 -7.52 -11.05 -5.56
C LEU A 61 -6.17 -10.53 -6.02
N GLU A 62 -6.17 -9.43 -6.77
CA GLU A 62 -4.94 -8.82 -7.26
C GLU A 62 -4.70 -7.49 -6.56
N ILE A 63 -3.49 -7.30 -6.05
CA ILE A 63 -3.06 -6.07 -5.42
C ILE A 63 -1.82 -5.55 -6.14
N PRO A 64 -1.91 -4.41 -6.83
CA PRO A 64 -0.74 -3.80 -7.42
C PRO A 64 0.19 -3.27 -6.33
N ARG A 65 1.51 -3.40 -6.49
CA ARG A 65 2.52 -2.92 -5.53
C ARG A 65 2.46 -1.43 -5.25
N THR A 66 1.81 -0.67 -6.11
CA THR A 66 1.55 0.76 -5.92
C THR A 66 0.39 1.03 -4.97
N ALA A 67 -0.38 0.00 -4.58
CA ALA A 67 -1.49 0.14 -3.64
C ALA A 67 -0.99 0.60 -2.27
N ARG A 68 -1.72 1.55 -1.71
CA ARG A 68 -1.51 2.06 -0.35
C ARG A 68 -2.79 2.06 0.47
N HIS A 69 -3.91 2.29 -0.19
CA HIS A 69 -5.22 2.31 0.42
C HIS A 69 -5.98 1.08 -0.02
N LEU A 70 -6.33 0.23 0.92
CA LEU A 70 -7.17 -0.92 0.70
C LEU A 70 -8.58 -0.62 1.22
N ILE A 71 -9.55 -0.86 0.37
CA ILE A 71 -10.97 -0.88 0.70
C ILE A 71 -11.40 -2.34 0.56
N VAL A 72 -11.83 -2.95 1.65
CA VAL A 72 -12.14 -4.37 1.67
C VAL A 72 -13.60 -4.55 2.05
N ASP A 73 -14.40 -5.07 1.13
CA ASP A 73 -15.76 -5.50 1.40
C ASP A 73 -15.68 -6.81 2.18
N LEU A 74 -16.03 -6.77 3.47
CA LEU A 74 -15.86 -7.91 4.36
C LEU A 74 -16.92 -8.99 4.12
N PRO A 75 -16.62 -10.25 4.48
CA PRO A 75 -17.58 -11.34 4.39
C PRO A 75 -18.90 -11.05 5.10
N ILE A 76 -19.97 -11.62 4.59
CA ILE A 76 -21.30 -11.51 5.19
C ILE A 76 -21.28 -11.99 6.65
N GLY A 77 -21.83 -11.18 7.55
CA GLY A 77 -21.82 -11.46 9.00
C GLY A 77 -20.63 -10.86 9.75
N SER A 78 -19.71 -10.16 9.06
CA SER A 78 -18.67 -9.36 9.69
C SER A 78 -19.27 -8.23 10.52
N LYS A 79 -18.56 -7.82 11.58
CA LYS A 79 -19.00 -6.74 12.48
C LYS A 79 -18.22 -5.46 12.19
N GLU A 80 -18.82 -4.33 12.51
CA GLU A 80 -18.11 -3.05 12.53
C GLU A 80 -17.04 -3.02 13.62
N GLY A 81 -16.06 -2.14 13.46
CA GLY A 81 -15.03 -1.90 14.46
C GLY A 81 -13.61 -1.98 13.91
N SER A 82 -12.64 -2.09 14.80
CA SER A 82 -11.23 -2.16 14.43
C SER A 82 -10.84 -3.56 13.97
N TYR A 83 -10.09 -3.62 12.89
CA TYR A 83 -9.51 -4.84 12.32
C TYR A 83 -8.01 -4.71 12.15
N ASP A 84 -7.30 -5.78 12.47
CA ASP A 84 -5.95 -5.99 11.97
C ASP A 84 -6.03 -6.58 10.56
N LEU A 85 -5.24 -6.03 9.66
CA LEU A 85 -5.03 -6.53 8.30
C LEU A 85 -3.55 -6.85 8.15
N ALA A 86 -3.22 -8.01 7.61
CA ALA A 86 -1.85 -8.36 7.29
C ALA A 86 -1.75 -8.99 5.89
N LEU A 87 -0.61 -8.80 5.22
CA LEU A 87 -0.21 -9.69 4.16
C LEU A 87 0.70 -10.77 4.75
N LEU A 88 0.36 -12.02 4.45
CA LEU A 88 1.08 -13.20 4.90
C LEU A 88 1.73 -13.88 3.69
N ASN A 89 2.95 -14.37 3.85
CA ASN A 89 3.60 -15.20 2.84
C ASN A 89 3.01 -16.63 2.84
N GLU A 90 3.49 -17.50 1.96
CA GLU A 90 3.04 -18.90 1.88
C GLU A 90 3.32 -19.68 3.17
N ALA A 91 4.36 -19.31 3.94
CA ALA A 91 4.66 -19.90 5.23
C ALA A 91 3.73 -19.41 6.36
N GLY A 92 2.97 -18.35 6.10
CA GLY A 92 2.07 -17.72 7.07
C GLY A 92 2.71 -16.63 7.91
N ASP A 93 3.94 -16.19 7.56
CA ASP A 93 4.62 -15.08 8.23
C ASP A 93 4.05 -13.74 7.77
N GLU A 94 3.93 -12.80 8.69
CA GLU A 94 3.50 -11.43 8.39
C GLU A 94 4.61 -10.68 7.64
N VAL A 95 4.36 -10.28 6.39
CA VAL A 95 5.29 -9.49 5.58
C VAL A 95 4.92 -8.00 5.53
N SER A 96 3.67 -7.69 5.81
CA SER A 96 3.18 -6.30 5.99
C SER A 96 1.94 -6.33 6.86
N ARG A 97 1.72 -5.28 7.66
CA ARG A 97 0.59 -5.16 8.58
C ARG A 97 0.01 -3.75 8.58
N ALA A 98 -1.27 -3.68 8.77
CA ALA A 98 -2.02 -2.45 8.96
C ALA A 98 -3.15 -2.67 9.96
N THR A 99 -3.68 -1.59 10.50
CA THR A 99 -4.93 -1.60 11.27
C THR A 99 -5.91 -0.67 10.56
N GLY A 100 -7.14 -1.09 10.45
CA GLY A 100 -8.19 -0.32 9.81
C GLY A 100 -9.48 -0.32 10.62
N THR A 101 -10.42 0.53 10.20
CA THR A 101 -11.75 0.59 10.79
C THR A 101 -12.77 0.11 9.76
N ALA A 102 -13.63 -0.81 10.18
CA ALA A 102 -14.74 -1.30 9.38
C ALA A 102 -16.04 -0.61 9.80
N THR A 103 -16.79 -0.11 8.81
CA THR A 103 -18.06 0.58 8.97
C THR A 103 -19.12 -0.06 8.06
N LEU A 104 -20.38 -0.06 8.50
CA LEU A 104 -21.49 -0.55 7.70
C LEU A 104 -21.95 0.54 6.71
N GLU A 105 -21.85 0.25 5.43
CA GLU A 105 -22.27 1.12 4.34
C GLU A 105 -23.11 0.30 3.36
N ASP A 106 -24.30 0.76 3.03
CA ASP A 106 -25.20 0.10 2.08
C ASP A 106 -25.35 -1.42 2.30
N HIS A 107 -25.49 -1.84 3.56
CA HIS A 107 -25.61 -3.23 4.01
C HIS A 107 -24.35 -4.10 3.85
N VAL A 108 -23.20 -3.48 3.55
CA VAL A 108 -21.89 -4.11 3.47
C VAL A 108 -20.99 -3.53 4.55
N VAL A 109 -20.25 -4.36 5.26
CA VAL A 109 -19.21 -3.91 6.19
C VAL A 109 -17.93 -3.69 5.41
N ILE A 110 -17.50 -2.44 5.32
CA ILE A 110 -16.35 -2.01 4.52
C ILE A 110 -15.19 -1.65 5.45
N LEU A 111 -14.09 -2.36 5.32
CA LEU A 111 -12.83 -2.07 6.02
C LEU A 111 -11.95 -1.17 5.17
N ARG A 112 -11.47 -0.07 5.75
CA ARG A 112 -10.47 0.81 5.14
C ARG A 112 -9.18 0.74 5.93
N ALA A 113 -8.09 0.43 5.24
CA ALA A 113 -6.76 0.33 5.85
C ALA A 113 -5.68 0.83 4.90
N ASP A 114 -4.64 1.40 5.48
CA ASP A 114 -3.43 1.82 4.76
C ASP A 114 -2.33 0.79 4.98
N ILE A 115 -1.82 0.22 3.88
CA ILE A 115 -0.79 -0.81 3.92
C ILE A 115 0.40 -0.43 3.03
N ASP A 116 1.61 -0.73 3.48
CA ASP A 116 2.82 -0.54 2.64
C ASP A 116 3.31 -1.88 2.12
N ILE A 117 3.18 -2.06 0.80
CA ILE A 117 3.56 -3.29 0.10
C ILE A 117 4.58 -3.08 -1.01
N ARG A 118 5.16 -1.88 -1.10
CA ARG A 118 6.10 -1.51 -2.19
C ARG A 118 7.34 -2.38 -2.25
N ASN A 119 7.79 -2.86 -1.11
CA ASN A 119 9.00 -3.66 -0.98
C ASN A 119 8.77 -5.16 -1.16
N LEU A 120 7.51 -5.56 -1.40
CA LEU A 120 7.19 -6.97 -1.61
C LEU A 120 7.53 -7.40 -3.03
N SER A 121 8.00 -8.63 -3.18
CA SER A 121 8.17 -9.24 -4.48
C SER A 121 6.82 -9.62 -5.07
N PRO A 122 6.65 -9.56 -6.40
CA PRO A 122 5.45 -10.13 -7.04
C PRO A 122 5.32 -11.61 -6.70
N GLY A 123 4.09 -12.06 -6.39
CA GLY A 123 3.88 -13.46 -6.02
C GLY A 123 2.54 -13.71 -5.33
N LEU A 124 2.40 -14.93 -4.82
CA LEU A 124 1.24 -15.36 -4.06
C LEU A 124 1.42 -15.01 -2.59
N TYR A 125 0.36 -14.47 -2.02
CA TYR A 125 0.26 -14.08 -0.62
C TYR A 125 -1.14 -14.41 -0.11
N PHE A 126 -1.37 -14.15 1.17
CA PHE A 126 -2.69 -14.21 1.78
C PHE A 126 -2.98 -12.87 2.45
N ILE A 127 -4.17 -12.34 2.23
CA ILE A 127 -4.71 -11.29 3.09
C ILE A 127 -5.22 -11.96 4.34
N GLY A 128 -4.63 -11.63 5.48
CA GLY A 128 -5.10 -11.99 6.79
C GLY A 128 -5.97 -10.88 7.36
N LEU A 129 -7.14 -11.22 7.84
CA LEU A 129 -8.04 -10.33 8.57
C LEU A 129 -8.29 -10.87 9.97
N ARG A 130 -8.29 -9.98 10.96
CA ARG A 130 -8.56 -10.34 12.34
C ARG A 130 -9.20 -9.17 13.07
N GLN A 131 -10.31 -9.41 13.73
CA GLN A 131 -10.96 -8.44 14.61
C GLN A 131 -10.58 -8.68 16.08
N LEU A 132 -10.70 -9.92 16.52
CA LEU A 132 -10.40 -10.35 17.88
C LEU A 132 -9.74 -11.73 17.84
N GLY A 133 -8.84 -12.01 18.80
CA GLY A 133 -8.20 -13.31 18.95
C GLY A 133 -6.88 -13.47 18.17
N PRO A 134 -6.24 -14.63 18.29
CA PRO A 134 -4.92 -14.87 17.70
C PRO A 134 -4.96 -15.30 16.24
N GLU A 135 -6.09 -15.81 15.74
CA GLU A 135 -6.19 -16.45 14.45
C GLU A 135 -6.49 -15.47 13.32
N TRP A 136 -5.81 -15.67 12.19
CA TRP A 136 -6.04 -14.94 10.96
C TRP A 136 -7.05 -15.65 10.06
N ASN A 137 -8.07 -14.93 9.62
CA ASN A 137 -8.89 -15.34 8.49
C ASN A 137 -8.11 -15.03 7.21
N ARG A 138 -7.73 -16.04 6.43
CA ARG A 138 -6.79 -15.93 5.30
C ARG A 138 -7.52 -16.03 3.99
N TYR A 139 -7.21 -15.12 3.06
CA TYR A 139 -7.76 -15.08 1.70
C TYR A 139 -6.60 -15.02 0.70
N PRO A 140 -6.53 -15.96 -0.26
CA PRO A 140 -5.47 -15.97 -1.24
C PRO A 140 -5.52 -14.70 -2.10
N THR A 141 -4.35 -14.13 -2.35
CA THR A 141 -4.18 -12.92 -3.14
C THR A 141 -2.88 -12.95 -3.92
N ARG A 142 -2.81 -12.18 -4.99
CA ARG A 142 -1.60 -12.01 -5.80
C ARG A 142 -1.14 -10.57 -5.72
N VAL A 143 0.14 -10.36 -5.44
CA VAL A 143 0.80 -9.05 -5.54
C VAL A 143 1.52 -8.97 -6.89
N ASN A 144 1.23 -7.91 -7.66
CA ASN A 144 1.76 -7.68 -9.02
C ASN A 144 2.73 -6.49 -9.07
#